data_ef140e3ff9d35d5c5d7befa716384dda
#
_entry.id   ef140e3ff9d35d5c5d7befa716384dda
#
_cell.length_a   1.000
_cell.length_b   1.000
_cell.length_c   1.000
_cell.angle_alpha   90.00
_cell.angle_beta   90.00
_cell.angle_gamma   90.00
#
_symmetry.space_group_name_H-M   'P 1'
#
loop_
_entity.id
_entity.type
_entity.pdbx_description
1 polymer ?
#
loop_
_entity_poly.entity_id
_entity_poly.type
_entity_poly.pdbx_seq_one_letter_code
_entity_poly.pdbx_strand_id
1 'polypeptide(L)'
;MGNQREPRRAPQGHRLGGGVAALLSLLYGTSAFAGEADLIIPNLRTGDFLGLTGHDILLAGLVICMLGIGFGAVMFAQLRKLPVHKAMLEISELIFETCKTYLFTQGKFILILWAFICAIIVLYFGVLQPLAPEHTGIPVVASVAIIVFFSLVGIAGSYTVAWFGIRINTYANSRSAFASLRGMPFPTYAIPLKAGISIGMLLICIELVIMLAILLFIPGHLAGACFIGFAIGESLGAAALRIAGGIFTKIADIGSDLMKIVFNIKEDDARNPGVIADCTGDNAGDSVGPTADGFETYGVTGVALITFILLAVTGPDEATRQATQVSLLVWIFVMRVMMIVTSGVSYGINELVAKARFGQAKKMNFEEPLTSLVWLTSLVSVGMTFLASYLLIRQLGDGTLWWKLSAIITCGTLAGAIIPELVKVFTSTHSGHVKEVVASSREGGPSLNILSGLVAGNFSAYWMGLAIVGLMSAAYAVSLTGLSSLMMAPAVFAFGLVAFGFLGMGPVTI
;
A
#
# COMPACT_ATOMS: atom_id res chain seq x y z
N MET A 1 44.70 60.59 -18.11
CA MET A 1 43.73 60.78 -19.21
C MET A 1 43.65 59.48 -19.96
N GLY A 2 42.54 58.79 -19.89
CA GLY A 2 42.35 57.51 -20.55
C GLY A 2 41.02 56.89 -20.11
N ASN A 3 39.96 57.31 -20.80
CA ASN A 3 38.54 57.02 -20.54
C ASN A 3 38.25 55.62 -21.01
N GLN A 4 38.05 54.66 -20.12
CA GLN A 4 37.53 53.31 -20.46
C GLN A 4 36.02 53.33 -20.23
N ARG A 5 35.25 53.17 -21.33
CA ARG A 5 33.79 53.01 -21.33
C ARG A 5 33.47 51.53 -21.04
N GLU A 6 32.70 51.26 -19.97
CA GLU A 6 32.06 49.98 -19.72
C GLU A 6 31.02 49.64 -20.78
N PRO A 7 30.89 48.39 -21.22
CA PRO A 7 29.84 47.95 -22.13
C PRO A 7 28.50 47.77 -21.36
N ARG A 8 27.46 48.42 -21.86
CA ARG A 8 26.07 48.30 -21.41
C ARG A 8 25.60 46.86 -21.53
N ARG A 9 25.14 46.25 -20.43
CA ARG A 9 24.40 44.98 -20.43
C ARG A 9 23.03 45.19 -21.08
N ALA A 10 22.71 44.34 -22.08
CA ALA A 10 21.40 44.25 -22.71
C ALA A 10 20.37 43.61 -21.76
N PRO A 11 19.07 43.95 -21.84
CA PRO A 11 18.07 43.44 -20.92
C PRO A 11 17.77 41.95 -21.13
N GLN A 12 17.86 41.15 -20.06
CA GLN A 12 17.48 39.73 -20.01
C GLN A 12 15.94 39.56 -19.95
N GLY A 13 15.22 39.97 -21.01
CA GLY A 13 13.76 39.95 -21.05
C GLY A 13 13.10 38.78 -21.79
N HIS A 14 13.87 37.88 -22.45
CA HIS A 14 13.27 36.92 -23.40
C HIS A 14 13.45 35.41 -23.08
N ARG A 15 13.95 35.03 -21.91
CA ARG A 15 14.13 33.58 -21.58
C ARG A 15 12.98 32.93 -20.81
N LEU A 16 12.09 33.70 -20.20
CA LEU A 16 10.90 33.15 -19.51
C LEU A 16 9.76 32.77 -20.47
N GLY A 17 9.63 33.48 -21.61
CA GLY A 17 8.59 33.17 -22.60
C GLY A 17 8.82 31.85 -23.36
N GLY A 18 10.09 31.44 -23.58
CA GLY A 18 10.42 30.19 -24.26
C GLY A 18 10.13 28.94 -23.42
N GLY A 19 10.30 29.03 -22.10
CA GLY A 19 10.00 27.90 -21.19
C GLY A 19 8.49 27.65 -21.05
N VAL A 20 7.70 28.70 -20.97
CA VAL A 20 6.24 28.60 -20.89
C VAL A 20 5.65 28.14 -22.23
N ALA A 21 6.17 28.62 -23.36
CA ALA A 21 5.76 28.18 -24.68
C ALA A 21 6.14 26.71 -24.95
N ALA A 22 7.32 26.26 -24.48
CA ALA A 22 7.74 24.85 -24.56
C ALA A 22 6.89 23.94 -23.64
N LEU A 23 6.53 24.39 -22.45
CA LEU A 23 5.60 23.68 -21.57
C LEU A 23 4.17 23.61 -22.17
N LEU A 24 3.69 24.69 -22.76
CA LEU A 24 2.41 24.72 -23.45
C LEU A 24 2.42 23.87 -24.73
N SER A 25 3.52 23.83 -25.49
CA SER A 25 3.63 22.94 -26.65
C SER A 25 3.75 21.47 -26.28
N LEU A 26 4.32 21.13 -25.13
CA LEU A 26 4.26 19.77 -24.55
C LEU A 26 2.85 19.38 -24.12
N LEU A 27 2.03 20.32 -23.67
CA LEU A 27 0.64 20.11 -23.32
C LEU A 27 -0.30 20.05 -24.54
N TYR A 28 0.04 20.69 -25.65
CA TYR A 28 -0.76 20.70 -26.89
C TYR A 28 -0.31 19.68 -27.95
N GLY A 29 0.84 19.04 -27.78
CA GLY A 29 1.46 18.16 -28.78
C GLY A 29 1.20 16.66 -28.60
N THR A 30 0.30 16.25 -27.72
CA THR A 30 -0.09 14.83 -27.61
C THR A 30 -1.36 14.58 -28.40
N SER A 31 -1.20 13.99 -29.59
CA SER A 31 -2.27 13.19 -30.25
C SER A 31 -3.03 12.41 -29.17
N ALA A 32 -4.34 12.34 -29.30
CA ALA A 32 -5.26 11.68 -28.39
C ALA A 32 -4.76 10.29 -27.96
N PHE A 33 -3.99 10.22 -26.89
CA PHE A 33 -3.86 8.99 -26.13
C PHE A 33 -5.20 8.82 -25.42
N ALA A 34 -5.85 7.67 -25.63
CA ALA A 34 -7.00 7.28 -24.82
C ALA A 34 -6.60 7.46 -23.35
N GLY A 35 -7.31 8.33 -22.62
CA GLY A 35 -7.04 8.55 -21.20
C GLY A 35 -7.49 7.33 -20.40
N GLU A 36 -7.02 7.20 -19.18
CA GLU A 36 -7.45 6.11 -18.27
C GLU A 36 -8.97 6.05 -18.12
N ALA A 37 -9.66 7.16 -18.33
CA ALA A 37 -11.13 7.26 -18.25
C ALA A 37 -11.86 6.64 -19.45
N ASP A 38 -11.20 6.49 -20.58
CA ASP A 38 -11.75 5.89 -21.80
C ASP A 38 -11.53 4.37 -21.88
N LEU A 39 -11.05 3.76 -20.80
CA LEU A 39 -10.79 2.33 -20.74
C LEU A 39 -12.07 1.53 -20.82
N ILE A 40 -12.13 0.62 -21.78
CA ILE A 40 -13.22 -0.33 -21.94
C ILE A 40 -12.75 -1.71 -21.50
N ILE A 41 -13.37 -2.23 -20.46
CA ILE A 41 -13.09 -3.59 -19.99
C ILE A 41 -13.70 -4.59 -20.97
N PRO A 42 -12.91 -5.54 -21.53
CA PRO A 42 -13.44 -6.56 -22.41
C PRO A 42 -14.35 -7.53 -21.65
N ASN A 43 -15.20 -8.26 -22.39
CA ASN A 43 -16.12 -9.21 -21.78
C ASN A 43 -15.38 -10.38 -21.13
N LEU A 44 -15.37 -10.46 -19.82
CA LEU A 44 -14.68 -11.48 -19.04
C LEU A 44 -15.26 -12.89 -19.19
N ARG A 45 -16.42 -13.04 -19.85
CA ARG A 45 -17.07 -14.32 -20.13
C ARG A 45 -16.51 -15.03 -21.37
N THR A 46 -15.71 -14.32 -22.19
CA THR A 46 -15.15 -14.88 -23.43
C THR A 46 -13.91 -15.75 -23.22
N GLY A 47 -13.23 -15.63 -22.06
CA GLY A 47 -12.06 -16.45 -21.73
C GLY A 47 -12.45 -17.81 -21.14
N ASP A 48 -11.81 -18.87 -21.59
CA ASP A 48 -11.90 -20.22 -20.99
C ASP A 48 -10.66 -20.51 -20.16
N PHE A 49 -10.86 -20.75 -18.88
CA PHE A 49 -9.83 -21.07 -17.91
C PHE A 49 -10.17 -22.41 -17.24
N LEU A 50 -9.66 -23.50 -17.78
CA LEU A 50 -9.93 -24.85 -17.26
C LEU A 50 -11.43 -25.22 -17.24
N GLY A 51 -12.20 -24.76 -18.22
CA GLY A 51 -13.64 -24.99 -18.31
C GLY A 51 -14.51 -24.00 -17.53
N LEU A 52 -13.92 -22.96 -16.94
CA LEU A 52 -14.61 -21.85 -16.27
C LEU A 52 -14.42 -20.56 -17.03
N THR A 53 -15.42 -19.66 -16.99
CA THR A 53 -15.26 -18.33 -17.55
C THR A 53 -14.44 -17.44 -16.59
N GLY A 54 -13.75 -16.42 -17.13
CA GLY A 54 -13.05 -15.44 -16.29
C GLY A 54 -13.99 -14.77 -15.27
N HIS A 55 -15.23 -14.52 -15.65
CA HIS A 55 -16.28 -13.99 -14.77
C HIS A 55 -16.54 -14.92 -13.57
N ASP A 56 -16.67 -16.24 -13.79
CA ASP A 56 -16.96 -17.19 -12.73
C ASP A 56 -15.79 -17.35 -11.75
N ILE A 57 -14.56 -17.32 -12.27
CA ILE A 57 -13.34 -17.35 -11.43
C ILE A 57 -13.26 -16.11 -10.55
N LEU A 58 -13.53 -14.93 -11.10
CA LEU A 58 -13.50 -13.68 -10.33
C LEU A 58 -14.65 -13.60 -9.32
N LEU A 59 -15.82 -14.19 -9.64
CA LEU A 59 -16.92 -14.31 -8.69
C LEU A 59 -16.53 -15.23 -7.51
N ALA A 60 -15.85 -16.35 -7.77
CA ALA A 60 -15.28 -17.18 -6.72
C ALA A 60 -14.23 -16.41 -5.90
N GLY A 61 -13.44 -15.56 -6.55
CA GLY A 61 -12.52 -14.62 -5.89
C GLY A 61 -13.23 -13.67 -4.93
N LEU A 62 -14.37 -13.15 -5.31
CA LEU A 62 -15.20 -12.30 -4.43
C LEU A 62 -15.65 -13.05 -3.17
N VAL A 63 -16.01 -14.32 -3.29
CA VAL A 63 -16.35 -15.18 -2.12
C VAL A 63 -15.13 -15.34 -1.20
N ILE A 64 -13.94 -15.54 -1.76
CA ILE A 64 -12.69 -15.62 -0.95
C ILE A 64 -12.42 -14.32 -0.21
N CYS A 65 -12.65 -13.16 -0.86
CA CYS A 65 -12.53 -11.86 -0.19
C CYS A 65 -13.51 -11.72 0.98
N MET A 66 -14.76 -12.17 0.82
CA MET A 66 -15.74 -12.16 1.90
C MET A 66 -15.31 -13.06 3.07
N LEU A 67 -14.73 -14.24 2.77
CA LEU A 67 -14.15 -15.10 3.81
C LEU A 67 -12.95 -14.44 4.50
N GLY A 68 -12.12 -13.69 3.78
CA GLY A 68 -11.02 -12.92 4.33
C GLY A 68 -11.49 -11.80 5.28
N ILE A 69 -12.54 -11.08 4.92
CA ILE A 69 -13.20 -10.11 5.83
C ILE A 69 -13.73 -10.83 7.08
N GLY A 70 -14.37 -11.99 6.90
CA GLY A 70 -14.84 -12.84 8.00
C GLY A 70 -13.69 -13.28 8.92
N PHE A 71 -12.54 -13.65 8.35
CA PHE A 71 -11.33 -13.99 9.11
C PHE A 71 -10.88 -12.80 9.97
N GLY A 72 -10.77 -11.60 9.39
CA GLY A 72 -10.41 -10.38 10.13
C GLY A 72 -11.38 -10.09 11.27
N ALA A 73 -12.69 -10.22 11.03
CA ALA A 73 -13.72 -10.03 12.05
C ALA A 73 -13.63 -11.07 13.18
N VAL A 74 -13.32 -12.32 12.87
CA VAL A 74 -13.12 -13.39 13.88
C VAL A 74 -11.90 -13.08 14.75
N MET A 75 -10.77 -12.65 14.14
CA MET A 75 -9.57 -12.25 14.87
C MET A 75 -9.84 -11.07 15.80
N PHE A 76 -10.56 -10.06 15.31
CA PHE A 76 -11.02 -8.93 16.12
C PHE A 76 -11.87 -9.38 17.33
N ALA A 77 -12.86 -10.25 17.09
CA ALA A 77 -13.73 -10.77 18.15
C ALA A 77 -12.95 -11.59 19.20
N GLN A 78 -11.94 -12.36 18.77
CA GLN A 78 -11.06 -13.10 19.67
C GLN A 78 -10.22 -12.13 20.53
N LEU A 79 -9.60 -11.11 19.92
CA LEU A 79 -8.83 -10.09 20.64
C LEU A 79 -9.69 -9.35 21.68
N ARG A 80 -10.88 -8.94 21.31
CA ARG A 80 -11.81 -8.24 22.19
C ARG A 80 -12.16 -9.06 23.43
N LYS A 81 -12.23 -10.38 23.31
CA LYS A 81 -12.59 -11.30 24.41
C LYS A 81 -11.42 -11.63 25.36
N LEU A 82 -10.18 -11.26 25.00
CA LEU A 82 -9.03 -11.53 25.85
C LEU A 82 -9.16 -10.79 27.18
N PRO A 83 -8.67 -11.40 28.29
CA PRO A 83 -8.70 -10.76 29.61
C PRO A 83 -7.84 -9.49 29.63
N VAL A 84 -8.30 -8.50 30.38
CA VAL A 84 -7.61 -7.23 30.58
C VAL A 84 -7.95 -6.67 31.95
N HIS A 85 -7.01 -5.99 32.62
CA HIS A 85 -7.29 -5.32 33.87
C HIS A 85 -8.15 -4.06 33.64
N LYS A 86 -9.08 -3.76 34.52
CA LYS A 86 -10.03 -2.65 34.38
C LYS A 86 -9.34 -1.30 34.13
N ALA A 87 -8.31 -0.97 34.90
CA ALA A 87 -7.55 0.27 34.74
C ALA A 87 -6.87 0.38 33.37
N MET A 88 -6.29 -0.73 32.85
CA MET A 88 -5.67 -0.75 31.50
C MET A 88 -6.73 -0.58 30.41
N LEU A 89 -7.92 -1.15 30.61
CA LEU A 89 -9.03 -0.99 29.67
C LEU A 89 -9.54 0.46 29.66
N GLU A 90 -9.68 1.10 30.80
CA GLU A 90 -10.11 2.51 30.90
C GLU A 90 -9.15 3.44 30.16
N ILE A 91 -7.84 3.26 30.30
CA ILE A 91 -6.83 4.04 29.55
C ILE A 91 -6.92 3.75 28.06
N SER A 92 -7.03 2.49 27.67
CA SER A 92 -7.17 2.09 26.27
C SER A 92 -8.43 2.68 25.60
N GLU A 93 -9.55 2.73 26.32
CA GLU A 93 -10.77 3.36 25.80
C GLU A 93 -10.64 4.90 25.75
N LEU A 94 -9.94 5.51 26.70
CA LEU A 94 -9.62 6.95 26.64
C LEU A 94 -8.78 7.29 25.40
N ILE A 95 -7.73 6.52 25.13
CA ILE A 95 -6.91 6.67 23.93
C ILE A 95 -7.77 6.49 22.66
N PHE A 96 -8.64 5.48 22.63
CA PHE A 96 -9.54 5.27 21.49
C PHE A 96 -10.49 6.44 21.26
N GLU A 97 -11.11 7.00 22.30
CA GLU A 97 -12.01 8.16 22.19
C GLU A 97 -11.27 9.40 21.67
N THR A 98 -10.00 9.57 22.07
CA THR A 98 -9.14 10.65 21.56
C THR A 98 -8.79 10.42 20.09
N CYS A 99 -8.38 9.21 19.71
CA CYS A 99 -8.15 8.83 18.29
C CYS A 99 -9.42 9.00 17.44
N LYS A 100 -10.57 8.69 17.98
CA LYS A 100 -11.87 8.88 17.30
C LYS A 100 -12.15 10.36 17.04
N THR A 101 -11.86 11.23 18.00
CA THR A 101 -11.98 12.69 17.82
C THR A 101 -11.03 13.19 16.73
N TYR A 102 -9.78 12.69 16.71
CA TYR A 102 -8.83 12.94 15.64
C TYR A 102 -9.39 12.51 14.28
N LEU A 103 -9.88 11.27 14.15
CA LEU A 103 -10.45 10.76 12.90
C LEU A 103 -11.63 11.61 12.40
N PHE A 104 -12.55 12.01 13.27
CA PHE A 104 -13.66 12.89 12.87
C PHE A 104 -13.18 14.25 12.37
N THR A 105 -12.15 14.82 12.99
CA THR A 105 -11.55 16.08 12.54
C THR A 105 -10.89 15.91 11.18
N GLN A 106 -10.13 14.82 10.98
CA GLN A 106 -9.53 14.49 9.70
C GLN A 106 -10.58 14.22 8.62
N GLY A 107 -11.66 13.50 8.95
CA GLY A 107 -12.75 13.26 8.03
C GLY A 107 -13.38 14.55 7.49
N LYS A 108 -13.60 15.55 8.35
CA LYS A 108 -14.07 16.87 7.93
C LYS A 108 -13.07 17.57 7.00
N PHE A 109 -11.78 17.51 7.34
CA PHE A 109 -10.73 18.09 6.52
C PHE A 109 -10.63 17.41 5.14
N ILE A 110 -10.70 16.07 5.10
CA ILE A 110 -10.73 15.30 3.85
C ILE A 110 -11.92 15.71 2.98
N LEU A 111 -13.11 15.90 3.54
CA LEU A 111 -14.29 16.34 2.79
C LEU A 111 -14.13 17.77 2.22
N ILE A 112 -13.44 18.67 2.92
CA ILE A 112 -13.10 20.00 2.40
C ILE A 112 -12.13 19.87 1.22
N LEU A 113 -11.06 19.09 1.36
CA LEU A 113 -10.11 18.83 0.26
C LEU A 113 -10.82 18.14 -0.92
N TRP A 114 -11.69 17.19 -0.63
CA TRP A 114 -12.47 16.51 -1.65
C TRP A 114 -13.36 17.47 -2.45
N ALA A 115 -13.94 18.49 -1.82
CA ALA A 115 -14.74 19.49 -2.54
C ALA A 115 -13.88 20.27 -3.56
N PHE A 116 -12.61 20.58 -3.25
CA PHE A 116 -11.67 21.18 -4.21
C PHE A 116 -11.32 20.18 -5.32
N ILE A 117 -11.02 18.94 -4.99
CA ILE A 117 -10.73 17.89 -5.99
C ILE A 117 -11.96 17.62 -6.87
N CYS A 118 -13.16 17.63 -6.29
CA CYS A 118 -14.42 17.50 -7.04
C CYS A 118 -14.56 18.62 -8.09
N ALA A 119 -14.26 19.86 -7.73
CA ALA A 119 -14.27 20.97 -8.68
C ALA A 119 -13.25 20.77 -9.82
N ILE A 120 -12.07 20.23 -9.51
CA ILE A 120 -11.04 19.89 -10.50
C ILE A 120 -11.53 18.74 -11.40
N ILE A 121 -12.11 17.68 -10.84
CA ILE A 121 -12.70 16.56 -11.60
C ILE A 121 -13.76 17.07 -12.58
N VAL A 122 -14.68 17.92 -12.12
CA VAL A 122 -15.73 18.51 -12.95
C VAL A 122 -15.13 19.37 -14.06
N LEU A 123 -14.14 20.21 -13.75
CA LEU A 123 -13.48 21.05 -14.74
C LEU A 123 -12.70 20.21 -15.77
N TYR A 124 -11.92 19.23 -15.29
CA TYR A 124 -11.06 18.44 -16.17
C TYR A 124 -11.87 17.50 -17.06
N PHE A 125 -12.67 16.61 -16.49
CA PHE A 125 -13.46 15.63 -17.24
C PHE A 125 -14.77 16.16 -17.80
N GLY A 126 -15.24 17.32 -17.35
CA GLY A 126 -16.46 17.95 -17.87
C GLY A 126 -16.21 18.97 -18.96
N VAL A 127 -15.05 19.66 -18.93
CA VAL A 127 -14.79 20.81 -19.82
C VAL A 127 -13.49 20.66 -20.60
N LEU A 128 -12.35 20.37 -19.93
CA LEU A 128 -11.04 20.37 -20.57
C LEU A 128 -10.78 19.12 -21.42
N GLN A 129 -11.12 17.98 -20.89
CA GLN A 129 -10.98 16.68 -21.56
C GLN A 129 -12.24 15.84 -21.31
N PRO A 130 -13.37 16.23 -21.91
CA PRO A 130 -14.62 15.52 -21.69
C PRO A 130 -14.53 14.09 -22.20
N LEU A 131 -15.02 13.15 -21.39
CA LEU A 131 -15.16 11.75 -21.77
C LEU A 131 -16.09 11.65 -22.98
N ALA A 132 -15.60 11.08 -24.07
CA ALA A 132 -16.34 11.00 -25.30
C ALA A 132 -17.63 10.16 -25.11
N PRO A 133 -18.83 10.72 -25.33
CA PRO A 133 -20.08 9.97 -25.20
C PRO A 133 -20.15 8.77 -26.14
N GLU A 134 -19.39 8.80 -27.23
CA GLU A 134 -19.26 7.70 -28.19
C GLU A 134 -18.63 6.44 -27.56
N HIS A 135 -17.71 6.61 -26.59
CA HIS A 135 -17.06 5.51 -25.90
C HIS A 135 -17.82 5.07 -24.64
N THR A 136 -18.39 6.01 -23.90
CA THR A 136 -19.08 5.71 -22.64
C THR A 136 -20.55 5.38 -22.79
N GLY A 137 -21.16 5.70 -23.93
CA GLY A 137 -22.60 5.50 -24.17
C GLY A 137 -23.53 6.35 -23.29
N ILE A 138 -22.96 7.25 -22.46
CA ILE A 138 -23.70 8.12 -21.54
C ILE A 138 -23.26 9.59 -21.68
N PRO A 139 -24.10 10.55 -21.26
CA PRO A 139 -23.74 11.96 -21.26
C PRO A 139 -22.53 12.25 -20.39
N VAL A 140 -21.68 13.22 -20.78
CA VAL A 140 -20.49 13.63 -20.02
C VAL A 140 -20.79 13.91 -18.54
N VAL A 141 -21.93 14.56 -18.26
CA VAL A 141 -22.36 14.86 -16.89
C VAL A 141 -22.53 13.58 -16.06
N ALA A 142 -23.07 12.51 -16.65
CA ALA A 142 -23.24 11.23 -15.95
C ALA A 142 -21.88 10.55 -15.71
N SER A 143 -20.96 10.58 -16.68
CA SER A 143 -19.60 10.06 -16.51
C SER A 143 -18.85 10.78 -15.40
N VAL A 144 -18.92 12.12 -15.35
CA VAL A 144 -18.33 12.93 -14.28
C VAL A 144 -18.95 12.60 -12.91
N ALA A 145 -20.27 12.43 -12.86
CA ALA A 145 -20.95 12.03 -11.62
C ALA A 145 -20.50 10.65 -11.11
N ILE A 146 -20.21 9.70 -12.00
CA ILE A 146 -19.65 8.39 -11.66
C ILE A 146 -18.25 8.56 -11.05
N ILE A 147 -17.35 9.35 -11.67
CA ILE A 147 -16.02 9.61 -11.14
C ILE A 147 -16.11 10.23 -9.73
N VAL A 148 -16.95 11.24 -9.56
CA VAL A 148 -17.17 11.90 -8.26
C VAL A 148 -17.72 10.93 -7.23
N PHE A 149 -18.69 10.09 -7.58
CA PHE A 149 -19.22 9.07 -6.67
C PHE A 149 -18.18 8.05 -6.25
N PHE A 150 -17.42 7.49 -7.20
CA PHE A 150 -16.38 6.52 -6.88
C PHE A 150 -15.20 7.14 -6.14
N SER A 151 -14.94 8.44 -6.27
CA SER A 151 -13.96 9.13 -5.41
C SER A 151 -14.39 9.15 -3.94
N LEU A 152 -15.67 9.28 -3.66
CA LEU A 152 -16.18 9.11 -2.28
C LEU A 152 -16.06 7.66 -1.80
N VAL A 153 -16.26 6.68 -2.68
CA VAL A 153 -16.07 5.26 -2.33
C VAL A 153 -14.61 4.99 -1.95
N GLY A 154 -13.63 5.54 -2.70
CA GLY A 154 -12.21 5.43 -2.40
C GLY A 154 -11.84 6.05 -1.06
N ILE A 155 -12.31 7.28 -0.78
CA ILE A 155 -12.11 7.94 0.53
C ILE A 155 -12.71 7.09 1.66
N ALA A 156 -13.93 6.58 1.47
CA ALA A 156 -14.61 5.78 2.48
C ALA A 156 -13.87 4.47 2.77
N GLY A 157 -13.28 3.84 1.74
CA GLY A 157 -12.42 2.66 1.88
C GLY A 157 -11.22 2.95 2.78
N SER A 158 -10.38 3.92 2.42
CA SER A 158 -9.21 4.34 3.21
C SER A 158 -9.57 4.70 4.65
N TYR A 159 -10.66 5.45 4.83
CA TYR A 159 -11.12 5.88 6.14
C TYR A 159 -11.63 4.72 7.00
N THR A 160 -12.35 3.77 6.41
CA THR A 160 -12.89 2.60 7.12
C THR A 160 -11.78 1.69 7.61
N VAL A 161 -10.77 1.46 6.79
CA VAL A 161 -9.62 0.61 7.15
C VAL A 161 -8.78 1.27 8.25
N ALA A 162 -8.54 2.58 8.16
CA ALA A 162 -7.86 3.34 9.21
C ALA A 162 -8.63 3.31 10.55
N TRP A 163 -9.93 3.49 10.52
CA TRP A 163 -10.79 3.37 11.71
C TRP A 163 -10.68 1.98 12.36
N PHE A 164 -10.77 0.93 11.55
CA PHE A 164 -10.65 -0.43 12.03
C PHE A 164 -9.26 -0.70 12.63
N GLY A 165 -8.19 -0.22 11.98
CA GLY A 165 -6.82 -0.34 12.46
C GLY A 165 -6.64 0.28 13.84
N ILE A 166 -7.06 1.52 14.04
CA ILE A 166 -7.00 2.19 15.33
C ILE A 166 -7.77 1.39 16.40
N ARG A 167 -8.98 0.93 16.07
CA ARG A 167 -9.82 0.22 17.04
C ARG A 167 -9.22 -1.10 17.49
N ILE A 168 -8.70 -1.89 16.56
CA ILE A 168 -8.12 -3.19 16.92
C ILE A 168 -6.80 -3.03 17.65
N ASN A 169 -5.97 -2.02 17.30
CA ASN A 169 -4.71 -1.76 17.96
C ASN A 169 -4.91 -1.28 19.41
N THR A 170 -5.87 -0.42 19.66
CA THR A 170 -6.19 -0.01 21.06
C THR A 170 -6.65 -1.20 21.90
N TYR A 171 -7.37 -2.17 21.34
CA TYR A 171 -7.65 -3.43 22.04
C TYR A 171 -6.40 -4.27 22.26
N ALA A 172 -5.56 -4.43 21.22
CA ALA A 172 -4.36 -5.24 21.31
C ALA A 172 -3.37 -4.70 22.35
N ASN A 173 -3.17 -3.37 22.40
CA ASN A 173 -2.24 -2.71 23.33
C ASN A 173 -2.54 -3.05 24.78
N SER A 174 -3.78 -2.82 25.24
CA SER A 174 -4.16 -3.09 26.64
C SER A 174 -4.05 -4.57 27.01
N ARG A 175 -4.36 -5.46 26.09
CA ARG A 175 -4.33 -6.90 26.29
C ARG A 175 -2.92 -7.46 26.23
N SER A 176 -2.08 -6.92 25.37
CA SER A 176 -0.65 -7.25 25.31
C SER A 176 0.07 -6.81 26.59
N ALA A 177 -0.19 -5.58 27.04
CA ALA A 177 0.31 -5.06 28.30
C ALA A 177 -0.12 -5.93 29.51
N PHE A 178 -1.39 -6.33 29.56
CA PHE A 178 -1.87 -7.21 30.63
C PHE A 178 -1.28 -8.61 30.55
N ALA A 179 -1.10 -9.15 29.34
CA ALA A 179 -0.50 -10.46 29.12
C ALA A 179 0.98 -10.51 29.54
N SER A 180 1.72 -9.41 29.41
CA SER A 180 3.13 -9.31 29.81
C SER A 180 3.34 -9.55 31.30
N LEU A 181 2.36 -9.22 32.15
CA LEU A 181 2.42 -9.45 33.58
C LEU A 181 2.53 -10.93 33.97
N ARG A 182 2.21 -11.84 33.07
CA ARG A 182 2.37 -13.28 33.28
C ARG A 182 3.82 -13.77 33.19
N GLY A 183 4.75 -12.92 32.76
CA GLY A 183 6.16 -13.27 32.57
C GLY A 183 6.42 -14.27 31.42
N MET A 184 5.43 -14.47 30.54
CA MET A 184 5.51 -15.32 29.36
C MET A 184 5.58 -14.45 28.11
N PRO A 185 6.64 -14.53 27.28
CA PRO A 185 6.81 -13.62 26.13
C PRO A 185 5.87 -13.94 24.95
N PHE A 186 5.47 -15.20 24.76
CA PHE A 186 4.70 -15.62 23.60
C PHE A 186 3.35 -14.85 23.43
N PRO A 187 2.51 -14.65 24.48
CA PRO A 187 1.28 -13.87 24.33
C PRO A 187 1.54 -12.41 23.92
N THR A 188 2.66 -11.81 24.40
CA THR A 188 3.05 -10.45 24.05
C THR A 188 3.42 -10.31 22.56
N TYR A 189 3.91 -11.37 21.96
CA TYR A 189 4.14 -11.49 20.51
C TYR A 189 2.82 -11.77 19.75
N ALA A 190 2.05 -12.76 20.21
CA ALA A 190 0.91 -13.28 19.44
C ALA A 190 -0.27 -12.30 19.36
N ILE A 191 -0.47 -11.44 20.38
CA ILE A 191 -1.59 -10.49 20.42
C ILE A 191 -1.41 -9.38 19.38
N PRO A 192 -0.28 -8.65 19.30
CA PRO A 192 -0.04 -7.66 18.25
C PRO A 192 -0.05 -8.26 16.84
N LEU A 193 0.58 -9.41 16.65
CA LEU A 193 0.58 -10.10 15.36
C LEU A 193 -0.83 -10.44 14.87
N LYS A 194 -1.71 -10.88 15.80
CA LYS A 194 -3.12 -11.16 15.50
C LYS A 194 -3.88 -9.89 15.11
N ALA A 195 -3.56 -8.75 15.72
CA ALA A 195 -4.13 -7.46 15.31
C ALA A 195 -3.65 -7.08 13.90
N GLY A 196 -2.35 -7.16 13.64
CA GLY A 196 -1.77 -6.80 12.35
C GLY A 196 -2.32 -7.63 11.20
N ILE A 197 -2.34 -8.96 11.32
CA ILE A 197 -2.89 -9.83 10.26
C ILE A 197 -4.40 -9.58 10.03
N SER A 198 -5.16 -9.25 11.09
CA SER A 198 -6.56 -8.87 10.96
C SER A 198 -6.74 -7.60 10.14
N ILE A 199 -5.90 -6.60 10.37
CA ILE A 199 -5.88 -5.33 9.62
C ILE A 199 -5.50 -5.59 8.16
N GLY A 200 -4.38 -6.26 7.91
CA GLY A 200 -3.90 -6.53 6.57
C GLY A 200 -4.87 -7.33 5.73
N MET A 201 -5.50 -8.37 6.31
CA MET A 201 -6.52 -9.16 5.62
C MET A 201 -7.77 -8.34 5.30
N LEU A 202 -8.26 -7.55 6.24
CA LEU A 202 -9.45 -6.72 6.03
C LEU A 202 -9.19 -5.65 4.96
N LEU A 203 -8.04 -4.98 5.00
CA LEU A 203 -7.62 -3.98 4.04
C LEU A 203 -7.68 -4.52 2.62
N ILE A 204 -6.94 -5.60 2.35
CA ILE A 204 -6.83 -6.16 1.00
C ILE A 204 -8.16 -6.73 0.52
N CYS A 205 -8.95 -7.33 1.43
CA CYS A 205 -10.24 -7.87 1.06
C CYS A 205 -11.26 -6.77 0.73
N ILE A 206 -11.30 -5.65 1.47
CA ILE A 206 -12.19 -4.52 1.14
C ILE A 206 -11.81 -3.93 -0.21
N GLU A 207 -10.52 -3.71 -0.44
CA GLU A 207 -9.99 -3.20 -1.70
C GLU A 207 -10.40 -4.08 -2.87
N LEU A 208 -10.14 -5.40 -2.77
CA LEU A 208 -10.49 -6.35 -3.81
C LEU A 208 -12.00 -6.48 -4.03
N VAL A 209 -12.81 -6.41 -2.98
CA VAL A 209 -14.28 -6.42 -3.12
C VAL A 209 -14.74 -5.23 -3.97
N ILE A 210 -14.21 -4.04 -3.75
CA ILE A 210 -14.55 -2.87 -4.54
C ILE A 210 -14.12 -3.03 -6.00
N MET A 211 -12.85 -3.44 -6.23
CA MET A 211 -12.33 -3.63 -7.58
C MET A 211 -13.05 -4.75 -8.34
N LEU A 212 -13.31 -5.89 -7.69
CA LEU A 212 -14.07 -6.99 -8.29
C LEU A 212 -15.53 -6.62 -8.52
N ALA A 213 -16.14 -5.82 -7.64
CA ALA A 213 -17.50 -5.32 -7.87
C ALA A 213 -17.58 -4.43 -9.11
N ILE A 214 -16.58 -3.57 -9.34
CA ILE A 214 -16.49 -2.76 -10.56
C ILE A 214 -16.36 -3.68 -11.78
N LEU A 215 -15.46 -4.65 -11.75
CA LEU A 215 -15.21 -5.55 -12.89
C LEU A 215 -16.38 -6.47 -13.23
N LEU A 216 -17.10 -6.96 -12.21
CA LEU A 216 -18.13 -7.98 -12.39
C LEU A 216 -19.53 -7.39 -12.66
N PHE A 217 -19.83 -6.25 -12.06
CA PHE A 217 -21.20 -5.73 -12.03
C PHE A 217 -21.38 -4.40 -12.77
N ILE A 218 -20.30 -3.66 -13.06
CA ILE A 218 -20.38 -2.42 -13.84
C ILE A 218 -20.16 -2.74 -15.31
N PRO A 219 -20.94 -2.15 -16.23
CA PRO A 219 -20.70 -2.30 -17.67
C PRO A 219 -19.28 -1.86 -18.04
N GLY A 220 -18.58 -2.65 -18.89
CA GLY A 220 -17.16 -2.48 -19.19
C GLY A 220 -16.78 -1.08 -19.71
N HIS A 221 -17.71 -0.40 -20.40
CA HIS A 221 -17.51 0.96 -20.92
C HIS A 221 -17.57 2.06 -19.84
N LEU A 222 -18.08 1.76 -18.64
CA LEU A 222 -18.11 2.67 -17.48
C LEU A 222 -17.03 2.36 -16.45
N ALA A 223 -16.43 1.19 -16.53
CA ALA A 223 -15.48 0.72 -15.51
C ALA A 223 -14.25 1.62 -15.40
N GLY A 224 -13.76 2.20 -16.51
CA GLY A 224 -12.63 3.16 -16.49
C GLY A 224 -12.92 4.38 -15.62
N ALA A 225 -14.10 5.00 -15.79
CA ALA A 225 -14.53 6.12 -14.96
C ALA A 225 -14.64 5.75 -13.47
N CYS A 226 -15.12 4.54 -13.16
CA CYS A 226 -15.21 4.04 -11.79
C CYS A 226 -13.81 3.86 -11.17
N PHE A 227 -12.86 3.24 -11.89
CA PHE A 227 -11.50 3.03 -11.41
C PHE A 227 -10.74 4.33 -11.17
N ILE A 228 -10.86 5.31 -12.09
CA ILE A 228 -10.24 6.62 -11.89
C ILE A 228 -10.82 7.33 -10.68
N GLY A 229 -12.15 7.39 -10.56
CA GLY A 229 -12.78 8.00 -9.40
C GLY A 229 -12.30 7.34 -8.11
N PHE A 230 -12.29 6.02 -8.07
CA PHE A 230 -11.85 5.24 -6.93
C PHE A 230 -10.38 5.55 -6.57
N ALA A 231 -9.46 5.51 -7.55
CA ALA A 231 -8.04 5.82 -7.35
C ALA A 231 -7.80 7.25 -6.82
N ILE A 232 -8.49 8.25 -7.38
CA ILE A 232 -8.41 9.64 -6.89
C ILE A 232 -8.86 9.72 -5.43
N GLY A 233 -9.95 9.04 -5.09
CA GLY A 233 -10.51 9.07 -3.75
C GLY A 233 -9.64 8.40 -2.71
N GLU A 234 -9.13 7.20 -2.99
CA GLU A 234 -8.24 6.50 -2.07
C GLU A 234 -6.93 7.24 -1.86
N SER A 235 -6.32 7.81 -2.92
CA SER A 235 -5.11 8.62 -2.82
C SER A 235 -5.32 9.88 -1.99
N LEU A 236 -6.44 10.58 -2.15
CA LEU A 236 -6.77 11.75 -1.34
C LEU A 236 -6.95 11.36 0.15
N GLY A 237 -7.71 10.30 0.39
CA GLY A 237 -7.96 9.78 1.73
C GLY A 237 -6.66 9.37 2.44
N ALA A 238 -5.85 8.58 1.77
CA ALA A 238 -4.58 8.09 2.30
C ALA A 238 -3.57 9.21 2.55
N ALA A 239 -3.39 10.13 1.60
CA ALA A 239 -2.45 11.25 1.74
C ALA A 239 -2.82 12.14 2.94
N ALA A 240 -4.09 12.51 3.09
CA ALA A 240 -4.54 13.34 4.19
C ALA A 240 -4.40 12.63 5.55
N LEU A 241 -4.79 11.37 5.63
CA LEU A 241 -4.70 10.59 6.87
C LEU A 241 -3.24 10.36 7.29
N ARG A 242 -2.38 9.98 6.35
CA ARG A 242 -0.95 9.69 6.58
C ARG A 242 -0.19 10.93 7.05
N ILE A 243 -0.32 12.05 6.34
CA ILE A 243 0.37 13.29 6.69
C ILE A 243 -0.08 13.80 8.06
N ALA A 244 -1.38 13.84 8.29
CA ALA A 244 -1.93 14.33 9.54
C ALA A 244 -1.57 13.41 10.72
N GLY A 245 -1.59 12.08 10.54
CA GLY A 245 -1.17 11.11 11.57
C GLY A 245 0.29 11.30 11.97
N GLY A 246 1.19 11.41 10.98
CA GLY A 246 2.62 11.61 11.22
C GLY A 246 2.94 12.95 11.90
N ILE A 247 2.30 14.05 11.49
CA ILE A 247 2.48 15.36 12.12
C ILE A 247 1.95 15.35 13.55
N PHE A 248 0.76 14.76 13.78
CA PHE A 248 0.15 14.71 15.10
C PHE A 248 1.04 13.96 16.11
N THR A 249 1.55 12.79 15.74
CA THR A 249 2.49 12.02 16.55
C THR A 249 3.71 12.85 16.93
N LYS A 250 4.34 13.53 15.98
CA LYS A 250 5.54 14.33 16.27
C LYS A 250 5.27 15.55 17.13
N ILE A 251 4.16 16.22 16.96
CA ILE A 251 3.79 17.37 17.80
C ILE A 251 3.49 16.91 19.24
N ALA A 252 2.80 15.78 19.40
CA ALA A 252 2.47 15.22 20.71
C ALA A 252 3.73 14.78 21.47
N ASP A 253 4.65 14.07 20.78
CA ASP A 253 5.94 13.61 21.30
C ASP A 253 6.79 14.80 21.78
N ILE A 254 6.99 15.83 20.94
CA ILE A 254 7.72 17.04 21.31
C ILE A 254 7.07 17.74 22.51
N GLY A 255 5.74 17.84 22.55
CA GLY A 255 5.01 18.45 23.67
C GLY A 255 5.20 17.66 24.98
N SER A 256 5.15 16.35 24.93
CA SER A 256 5.39 15.46 26.07
C SER A 256 6.84 15.58 26.55
N ASP A 257 7.82 15.62 25.65
CA ASP A 257 9.23 15.77 25.98
C ASP A 257 9.54 17.16 26.59
N LEU A 258 8.94 18.23 26.11
CA LEU A 258 9.08 19.55 26.72
C LEU A 258 8.60 19.57 28.15
N MET A 259 7.47 18.93 28.47
CA MET A 259 6.97 18.79 29.84
C MET A 259 7.97 18.02 30.72
N LYS A 260 8.55 16.96 30.19
CA LYS A 260 9.59 16.16 30.84
C LYS A 260 10.81 17.01 31.20
N ILE A 261 11.29 17.81 30.26
CA ILE A 261 12.47 18.68 30.43
C ILE A 261 12.19 19.84 31.38
N VAL A 262 11.09 20.57 31.15
CA VAL A 262 10.75 21.81 31.90
C VAL A 262 10.40 21.50 33.34
N PHE A 263 9.63 20.44 33.61
CA PHE A 263 9.17 20.09 34.94
C PHE A 263 9.96 18.94 35.59
N ASN A 264 10.99 18.43 34.93
CA ASN A 264 11.82 17.33 35.39
C ASN A 264 10.98 16.10 35.80
N ILE A 265 9.94 15.81 35.03
CA ILE A 265 9.03 14.69 35.21
C ILE A 265 9.61 13.48 34.45
N LYS A 266 9.46 12.28 35.00
CA LYS A 266 9.88 11.04 34.33
C LYS A 266 9.07 10.82 33.05
N GLU A 267 9.67 10.12 32.09
CA GLU A 267 8.97 9.61 30.93
C GLU A 267 7.75 8.77 31.35
N ASP A 268 6.66 8.88 30.63
CA ASP A 268 5.39 8.19 30.91
C ASP A 268 4.78 8.46 32.29
N ASP A 269 5.15 9.59 32.95
CA ASP A 269 4.56 9.96 34.23
C ASP A 269 3.09 10.38 34.04
N ALA A 270 2.20 9.78 34.81
CA ALA A 270 0.77 10.05 34.77
C ALA A 270 0.38 11.52 35.06
N ARG A 271 1.30 12.33 35.64
CA ARG A 271 1.11 13.78 35.86
C ARG A 271 1.39 14.60 34.61
N ASN A 272 2.01 14.03 33.59
CA ASN A 272 2.24 14.70 32.31
C ASN A 272 1.03 14.50 31.40
N PRO A 273 0.20 15.54 31.15
CA PRO A 273 -0.95 15.39 30.25
C PRO A 273 -0.55 15.12 28.80
N GLY A 274 0.71 15.40 28.42
CA GLY A 274 1.25 15.08 27.13
C GLY A 274 1.34 13.59 26.84
N VAL A 275 1.44 12.75 27.89
CA VAL A 275 1.53 11.27 27.72
C VAL A 275 0.30 10.70 27.00
N ILE A 276 -0.90 11.16 27.32
CA ILE A 276 -2.13 10.69 26.63
C ILE A 276 -2.15 11.18 25.20
N ALA A 277 -1.69 12.41 24.94
CA ALA A 277 -1.61 12.94 23.57
C ALA A 277 -0.57 12.18 22.75
N ASP A 278 0.57 11.86 23.32
CA ASP A 278 1.65 11.07 22.73
C ASP A 278 1.19 9.64 22.39
N CYS A 279 0.67 8.90 23.37
CA CYS A 279 0.07 7.58 23.13
C CYS A 279 -1.07 7.61 22.09
N THR A 280 -1.83 8.70 22.02
CA THR A 280 -2.87 8.87 21.01
C THR A 280 -2.26 9.11 19.63
N GLY A 281 -1.20 9.92 19.56
CA GLY A 281 -0.44 10.18 18.33
C GLY A 281 0.15 8.91 17.77
N ASP A 282 0.81 8.11 18.60
CA ASP A 282 1.39 6.82 18.21
C ASP A 282 0.31 5.86 17.70
N ASN A 283 -0.79 5.69 18.45
CA ASN A 283 -1.88 4.83 17.98
C ASN A 283 -2.50 5.31 16.66
N ALA A 284 -2.67 6.62 16.47
CA ALA A 284 -3.18 7.18 15.23
C ALA A 284 -2.15 7.05 14.10
N GLY A 285 -0.89 7.43 14.34
CA GLY A 285 0.19 7.40 13.35
C GLY A 285 0.50 5.99 12.87
N ASP A 286 0.77 5.08 13.79
CA ASP A 286 1.16 3.71 13.49
C ASP A 286 0.02 2.85 12.93
N SER A 287 -1.23 3.18 13.28
CA SER A 287 -2.38 2.48 12.71
C SER A 287 -2.79 3.04 11.33
N VAL A 288 -2.77 4.36 11.16
CA VAL A 288 -3.25 5.03 9.95
C VAL A 288 -2.22 5.00 8.84
N GLY A 289 -0.92 5.15 9.16
CA GLY A 289 0.15 5.11 8.17
C GLY A 289 0.11 3.85 7.32
N PRO A 290 0.35 2.66 7.89
CA PRO A 290 0.35 1.41 7.15
C PRO A 290 -1.00 1.08 6.50
N THR A 291 -2.11 1.35 7.16
CA THR A 291 -3.44 0.99 6.65
C THR A 291 -3.87 1.87 5.48
N ALA A 292 -3.77 3.19 5.61
CA ALA A 292 -4.16 4.11 4.54
C ALA A 292 -3.19 4.01 3.35
N ASP A 293 -1.89 3.93 3.61
CA ASP A 293 -0.87 3.78 2.57
C ASP A 293 -0.98 2.42 1.86
N GLY A 294 -1.20 1.35 2.62
CA GLY A 294 -1.41 0.02 2.06
C GLY A 294 -2.66 -0.05 1.19
N PHE A 295 -3.76 0.57 1.58
CA PHE A 295 -5.00 0.64 0.81
C PHE A 295 -4.78 1.38 -0.51
N GLU A 296 -4.23 2.59 -0.48
CA GLU A 296 -3.89 3.39 -1.66
C GLU A 296 -2.95 2.63 -2.61
N THR A 297 -1.82 2.15 -2.09
CA THR A 297 -0.78 1.54 -2.91
C THR A 297 -1.29 0.28 -3.60
N TYR A 298 -2.14 -0.48 -2.92
CA TYR A 298 -2.73 -1.70 -3.46
C TYR A 298 -3.75 -1.39 -4.57
N GLY A 299 -4.62 -0.39 -4.37
CA GLY A 299 -5.62 0.02 -5.35
C GLY A 299 -5.01 0.69 -6.57
N VAL A 300 -4.19 1.72 -6.36
CA VAL A 300 -3.53 2.45 -7.47
C VAL A 300 -2.68 1.52 -8.34
N THR A 301 -1.91 0.60 -7.72
CA THR A 301 -1.15 -0.40 -8.50
C THR A 301 -2.06 -1.30 -9.33
N GLY A 302 -3.23 -1.66 -8.80
CA GLY A 302 -4.22 -2.43 -9.52
C GLY A 302 -4.80 -1.70 -10.71
N VAL A 303 -5.23 -0.48 -10.51
CA VAL A 303 -5.77 0.38 -11.58
C VAL A 303 -4.70 0.62 -12.65
N ALA A 304 -3.45 0.92 -12.27
CA ALA A 304 -2.35 1.10 -13.19
C ALA A 304 -2.08 -0.15 -14.05
N LEU A 305 -2.11 -1.35 -13.45
CA LEU A 305 -1.92 -2.60 -14.21
C LEU A 305 -3.09 -2.89 -15.14
N ILE A 306 -4.35 -2.65 -14.71
CA ILE A 306 -5.52 -2.76 -15.57
C ILE A 306 -5.36 -1.83 -16.78
N THR A 307 -5.06 -0.56 -16.54
CA THR A 307 -4.84 0.46 -17.56
C THR A 307 -3.76 0.02 -18.53
N PHE A 308 -2.62 -0.44 -18.01
CA PHE A 308 -1.52 -0.87 -18.85
C PHE A 308 -1.89 -2.07 -19.73
N ILE A 309 -2.57 -3.08 -19.18
CA ILE A 309 -3.03 -4.25 -19.96
C ILE A 309 -3.96 -3.80 -21.09
N LEU A 310 -4.92 -2.91 -20.79
CA LEU A 310 -5.90 -2.48 -21.78
C LEU A 310 -5.29 -1.63 -22.90
N LEU A 311 -4.28 -0.81 -22.60
CA LEU A 311 -3.67 0.11 -23.56
C LEU A 311 -2.46 -0.48 -24.27
N ALA A 312 -1.66 -1.30 -23.60
CA ALA A 312 -0.36 -1.73 -24.11
C ALA A 312 -0.37 -3.11 -24.78
N VAL A 313 -1.35 -3.98 -24.51
CA VAL A 313 -1.44 -5.30 -25.12
C VAL A 313 -1.69 -5.15 -26.64
N THR A 314 -0.86 -5.84 -27.42
CA THR A 314 -0.94 -5.90 -28.88
C THR A 314 -1.39 -7.26 -29.35
N GLY A 315 -1.94 -7.33 -30.57
CA GLY A 315 -2.36 -8.59 -31.19
C GLY A 315 -2.50 -8.41 -32.69
N PRO A 316 -2.46 -9.49 -33.47
CA PRO A 316 -2.60 -9.46 -34.93
C PRO A 316 -3.99 -9.01 -35.37
N ASP A 317 -4.99 -9.25 -34.55
CA ASP A 317 -6.39 -8.85 -34.72
C ASP A 317 -7.02 -8.45 -33.37
N GLU A 318 -8.20 -7.83 -33.45
CA GLU A 318 -8.92 -7.34 -32.30
C GLU A 318 -9.35 -8.48 -31.35
N ALA A 319 -9.74 -9.63 -31.91
CA ALA A 319 -10.19 -10.79 -31.12
C ALA A 319 -9.05 -11.37 -30.28
N THR A 320 -7.86 -11.54 -30.89
CA THR A 320 -6.65 -12.02 -30.19
C THR A 320 -6.20 -11.03 -29.12
N ARG A 321 -6.24 -9.72 -29.43
CA ARG A 321 -5.92 -8.66 -28.47
C ARG A 321 -6.84 -8.73 -27.25
N GLN A 322 -8.14 -8.78 -27.46
CA GLN A 322 -9.12 -8.87 -26.37
C GLN A 322 -8.99 -10.16 -25.58
N ALA A 323 -8.77 -11.31 -26.20
CA ALA A 323 -8.54 -12.58 -25.50
C ALA A 323 -7.29 -12.51 -24.61
N THR A 324 -6.22 -11.87 -25.08
CA THR A 324 -5.01 -11.66 -24.28
C THR A 324 -5.26 -10.70 -23.11
N GLN A 325 -5.97 -9.60 -23.33
CA GLN A 325 -6.37 -8.68 -22.26
C GLN A 325 -7.20 -9.38 -21.19
N VAL A 326 -8.21 -10.16 -21.56
CA VAL A 326 -9.02 -10.96 -20.62
C VAL A 326 -8.16 -11.92 -19.83
N SER A 327 -7.24 -12.63 -20.51
CA SER A 327 -6.36 -13.60 -19.85
C SER A 327 -5.47 -12.93 -18.79
N LEU A 328 -4.87 -11.80 -19.11
CA LEU A 328 -4.01 -11.07 -18.18
C LEU A 328 -4.80 -10.41 -17.04
N LEU A 329 -5.97 -9.86 -17.32
CA LEU A 329 -6.83 -9.28 -16.28
C LEU A 329 -7.28 -10.35 -15.28
N VAL A 330 -7.81 -11.47 -15.75
CA VAL A 330 -8.23 -12.57 -14.87
C VAL A 330 -7.04 -13.08 -14.07
N TRP A 331 -5.89 -13.30 -14.72
CA TRP A 331 -4.67 -13.76 -14.06
C TRP A 331 -4.22 -12.81 -12.94
N ILE A 332 -4.16 -11.48 -13.15
CA ILE A 332 -3.75 -10.51 -12.11
C ILE A 332 -4.72 -10.53 -10.93
N PHE A 333 -6.03 -10.59 -11.17
CA PHE A 333 -6.99 -10.64 -10.09
C PHE A 333 -6.97 -11.96 -9.32
N VAL A 334 -6.76 -13.08 -10.00
CA VAL A 334 -6.53 -14.37 -9.31
C VAL A 334 -5.29 -14.30 -8.44
N MET A 335 -4.18 -13.68 -8.92
CA MET A 335 -2.99 -13.48 -8.09
C MET A 335 -3.30 -12.68 -6.82
N ARG A 336 -4.11 -11.62 -6.92
CA ARG A 336 -4.53 -10.84 -5.75
C ARG A 336 -5.36 -11.66 -4.76
N VAL A 337 -6.29 -12.45 -5.26
CA VAL A 337 -7.08 -13.37 -4.41
C VAL A 337 -6.18 -14.41 -3.74
N MET A 338 -5.20 -14.97 -4.47
CA MET A 338 -4.25 -15.93 -3.91
C MET A 338 -3.39 -15.33 -2.80
N MET A 339 -3.06 -14.03 -2.84
CA MET A 339 -2.34 -13.35 -1.75
C MET A 339 -3.08 -13.41 -0.41
N ILE A 340 -4.42 -13.34 -0.42
CA ILE A 340 -5.26 -13.52 0.77
C ILE A 340 -5.05 -14.95 1.33
N VAL A 341 -5.13 -15.95 0.49
CA VAL A 341 -5.02 -17.36 0.88
C VAL A 341 -3.62 -17.67 1.40
N THR A 342 -2.58 -17.25 0.66
CA THR A 342 -1.18 -17.51 1.04
C THR A 342 -0.81 -16.85 2.35
N SER A 343 -1.27 -15.61 2.58
CA SER A 343 -1.04 -14.88 3.84
C SER A 343 -1.73 -15.55 5.03
N GLY A 344 -3.00 -15.96 4.86
CA GLY A 344 -3.75 -16.66 5.90
C GLY A 344 -3.13 -18.02 6.27
N VAL A 345 -2.72 -18.79 5.27
CA VAL A 345 -2.06 -20.09 5.46
C VAL A 345 -0.70 -19.92 6.14
N SER A 346 0.13 -18.98 5.64
CA SER A 346 1.47 -18.71 6.21
C SER A 346 1.38 -18.24 7.66
N TYR A 347 0.43 -17.35 7.95
CA TYR A 347 0.16 -16.92 9.33
C TYR A 347 -0.22 -18.11 10.22
N GLY A 348 -1.16 -18.97 9.77
CA GLY A 348 -1.59 -20.13 10.55
C GLY A 348 -0.45 -21.11 10.83
N ILE A 349 0.38 -21.41 9.85
CA ILE A 349 1.57 -22.27 10.01
C ILE A 349 2.55 -21.63 10.99
N ASN A 350 2.87 -20.33 10.80
CA ASN A 350 3.80 -19.63 11.66
C ASN A 350 3.31 -19.55 13.12
N GLU A 351 2.00 -19.31 13.34
CA GLU A 351 1.42 -19.27 14.69
C GLU A 351 1.54 -20.64 15.38
N LEU A 352 1.28 -21.74 14.66
CA LEU A 352 1.43 -23.09 15.19
C LEU A 352 2.89 -23.39 15.56
N VAL A 353 3.84 -23.08 14.68
CA VAL A 353 5.28 -23.29 14.91
C VAL A 353 5.78 -22.42 16.06
N ALA A 354 5.45 -21.14 16.07
CA ALA A 354 5.87 -20.22 17.12
C ALA A 354 5.26 -20.62 18.49
N LYS A 355 4.00 -21.04 18.53
CA LYS A 355 3.36 -21.56 19.74
C LYS A 355 4.02 -22.84 20.25
N ALA A 356 4.35 -23.78 19.37
CA ALA A 356 5.02 -25.02 19.74
C ALA A 356 6.42 -24.74 20.32
N ARG A 357 7.16 -23.77 19.73
CA ARG A 357 8.54 -23.47 20.13
C ARG A 357 8.63 -22.54 21.34
N PHE A 358 7.81 -21.50 21.39
CA PHE A 358 7.90 -20.42 22.37
C PHE A 358 6.76 -20.37 23.38
N GLY A 359 5.71 -21.20 23.22
CA GLY A 359 4.51 -21.15 24.06
C GLY A 359 4.77 -21.33 25.55
N GLN A 360 5.83 -22.01 25.96
CA GLN A 360 6.25 -22.23 27.34
C GLN A 360 7.64 -21.59 27.64
N ALA A 361 8.22 -20.89 26.68
CA ALA A 361 9.54 -20.29 26.85
C ALA A 361 9.49 -19.09 27.78
N LYS A 362 10.48 -18.97 28.66
CA LYS A 362 10.66 -17.79 29.55
C LYS A 362 11.38 -16.64 28.86
N LYS A 363 12.07 -16.92 27.75
CA LYS A 363 12.78 -15.92 26.93
C LYS A 363 12.48 -16.21 25.47
N MET A 364 12.31 -15.17 24.69
CA MET A 364 12.00 -15.26 23.27
C MET A 364 12.66 -14.09 22.54
N ASN A 365 13.26 -14.37 21.40
CA ASN A 365 13.60 -13.32 20.43
C ASN A 365 12.36 -13.10 19.55
N PHE A 366 11.75 -11.91 19.65
CA PHE A 366 10.55 -11.57 18.92
C PHE A 366 10.76 -11.42 17.40
N GLU A 367 11.97 -11.08 16.98
CA GLU A 367 12.33 -10.94 15.57
C GLU A 367 12.31 -12.28 14.83
N GLU A 368 12.67 -13.38 15.50
CA GLU A 368 12.81 -14.69 14.88
C GLU A 368 11.52 -15.21 14.22
N PRO A 369 10.38 -15.27 14.93
CA PRO A 369 9.14 -15.73 14.31
C PRO A 369 8.53 -14.73 13.31
N LEU A 370 8.84 -13.43 13.43
CA LEU A 370 8.44 -12.44 12.42
C LEU A 370 9.21 -12.65 11.12
N THR A 371 10.54 -12.81 11.19
CA THR A 371 11.38 -13.18 10.05
C THR A 371 10.93 -14.48 9.41
N SER A 372 10.64 -15.49 10.23
CA SER A 372 10.09 -16.78 9.75
C SER A 372 8.79 -16.61 8.98
N LEU A 373 7.88 -15.78 9.48
CA LEU A 373 6.60 -15.50 8.82
C LEU A 373 6.80 -14.83 7.45
N VAL A 374 7.67 -13.81 7.38
CA VAL A 374 7.95 -13.08 6.13
C VAL A 374 8.54 -14.03 5.08
N TRP A 375 9.55 -14.83 5.41
CA TRP A 375 10.17 -15.77 4.48
C TRP A 375 9.22 -16.92 4.09
N LEU A 376 8.45 -17.46 5.03
CA LEU A 376 7.45 -18.48 4.74
C LEU A 376 6.40 -17.95 3.76
N THR A 377 5.88 -16.74 4.01
CA THR A 377 4.89 -16.11 3.12
C THR A 377 5.48 -15.86 1.73
N SER A 378 6.72 -15.38 1.65
CA SER A 378 7.42 -15.18 0.39
C SER A 378 7.54 -16.47 -0.41
N LEU A 379 8.02 -17.55 0.20
CA LEU A 379 8.20 -18.84 -0.45
C LEU A 379 6.87 -19.43 -0.93
N VAL A 380 5.84 -19.42 -0.08
CA VAL A 380 4.50 -19.90 -0.43
C VAL A 380 3.92 -19.06 -1.57
N SER A 381 4.05 -17.71 -1.51
CA SER A 381 3.54 -16.81 -2.54
C SER A 381 4.26 -17.03 -3.87
N VAL A 382 5.58 -17.23 -3.90
CA VAL A 382 6.33 -17.56 -5.11
C VAL A 382 5.82 -18.87 -5.72
N GLY A 383 5.71 -19.94 -4.90
CA GLY A 383 5.21 -21.23 -5.38
C GLY A 383 3.79 -21.13 -5.97
N MET A 384 2.90 -20.40 -5.29
CA MET A 384 1.52 -20.17 -5.77
C MET A 384 1.47 -19.30 -7.01
N THR A 385 2.36 -18.30 -7.14
CA THR A 385 2.48 -17.46 -8.33
C THR A 385 2.83 -18.30 -9.56
N PHE A 386 3.83 -19.17 -9.47
CA PHE A 386 4.19 -20.06 -10.59
C PHE A 386 3.07 -21.06 -10.91
N LEU A 387 2.43 -21.65 -9.89
CA LEU A 387 1.32 -22.59 -10.07
C LEU A 387 0.14 -21.92 -10.78
N ALA A 388 -0.34 -20.79 -10.28
CA ALA A 388 -1.49 -20.09 -10.85
C ALA A 388 -1.18 -19.55 -12.25
N SER A 389 0.02 -19.03 -12.51
CA SER A 389 0.43 -18.62 -13.85
C SER A 389 0.47 -19.81 -14.83
N TYR A 390 0.98 -20.95 -14.41
CA TYR A 390 0.98 -22.16 -15.23
C TYR A 390 -0.44 -22.61 -15.58
N LEU A 391 -1.36 -22.57 -14.61
CA LEU A 391 -2.73 -23.02 -14.82
C LEU A 391 -3.52 -22.04 -15.72
N LEU A 392 -3.33 -20.73 -15.59
CA LEU A 392 -4.18 -19.73 -16.22
C LEU A 392 -3.63 -19.21 -17.56
N ILE A 393 -2.32 -19.02 -17.67
CA ILE A 393 -1.71 -18.33 -18.81
C ILE A 393 -0.62 -19.12 -19.53
N ARG A 394 -0.51 -20.45 -19.31
CA ARG A 394 0.54 -21.25 -19.98
C ARG A 394 0.44 -21.25 -21.49
N GLN A 395 -0.78 -21.04 -22.03
CA GLN A 395 -1.02 -21.05 -23.49
C GLN A 395 -0.83 -19.65 -24.11
N LEU A 396 -0.51 -18.63 -23.30
CA LEU A 396 -0.37 -17.27 -23.76
C LEU A 396 0.96 -17.09 -24.53
N GLY A 397 0.89 -16.47 -25.70
CA GLY A 397 2.05 -16.18 -26.55
C GLY A 397 2.79 -17.44 -27.03
N ASP A 398 4.08 -17.51 -26.76
CA ASP A 398 4.98 -18.63 -27.14
C ASP A 398 4.93 -19.83 -26.14
N GLY A 399 4.03 -19.80 -25.18
CA GLY A 399 3.94 -20.81 -24.12
C GLY A 399 4.99 -20.68 -23.01
N THR A 400 5.85 -19.67 -23.05
CA THR A 400 6.89 -19.42 -22.03
C THR A 400 6.57 -18.22 -21.11
N LEU A 401 5.56 -17.43 -21.44
CA LEU A 401 5.24 -16.18 -20.73
C LEU A 401 4.84 -16.41 -19.28
N TRP A 402 4.20 -17.53 -18.97
CA TRP A 402 3.75 -17.86 -17.60
C TRP A 402 4.90 -17.83 -16.59
N TRP A 403 6.06 -18.44 -16.91
CA TRP A 403 7.19 -18.45 -16.00
C TRP A 403 7.95 -17.12 -15.99
N LYS A 404 8.01 -16.40 -17.12
CA LYS A 404 8.65 -15.08 -17.21
C LYS A 404 7.91 -14.04 -16.37
N LEU A 405 6.59 -13.98 -16.49
CA LEU A 405 5.75 -13.10 -15.69
C LEU A 405 5.81 -13.47 -14.21
N SER A 406 5.82 -14.77 -13.88
CA SER A 406 6.02 -15.24 -12.51
C SER A 406 7.38 -14.86 -11.94
N ALA A 407 8.45 -14.95 -12.73
CA ALA A 407 9.79 -14.53 -12.31
C ALA A 407 9.86 -13.02 -12.03
N ILE A 408 9.18 -12.21 -12.83
CA ILE A 408 9.09 -10.75 -12.61
C ILE A 408 8.36 -10.45 -11.30
N ILE A 409 7.19 -11.07 -11.06
CA ILE A 409 6.45 -10.92 -9.80
C ILE A 409 7.32 -11.38 -8.62
N THR A 410 8.08 -12.47 -8.79
CA THR A 410 8.99 -12.99 -7.77
C THR A 410 10.05 -11.98 -7.35
N CYS A 411 10.55 -11.15 -8.26
CA CYS A 411 11.46 -10.06 -7.89
C CYS A 411 10.82 -9.11 -6.87
N GLY A 412 9.54 -8.78 -7.04
CA GLY A 412 8.80 -7.97 -6.09
C GLY A 412 8.56 -8.68 -4.74
N THR A 413 8.14 -9.94 -4.79
CA THR A 413 7.92 -10.74 -3.56
C THR A 413 9.22 -10.91 -2.76
N LEU A 414 10.35 -11.09 -3.44
CA LEU A 414 11.67 -11.12 -2.80
C LEU A 414 12.06 -9.77 -2.21
N ALA A 415 11.72 -8.66 -2.86
CA ALA A 415 11.92 -7.34 -2.28
C ALA A 415 11.15 -7.21 -0.95
N GLY A 416 9.89 -7.67 -0.90
CA GLY A 416 9.08 -7.70 0.33
C GLY A 416 9.69 -8.54 1.46
N ALA A 417 10.51 -9.53 1.16
CA ALA A 417 11.24 -10.32 2.17
C ALA A 417 12.62 -9.72 2.51
N ILE A 418 13.37 -9.24 1.52
CA ILE A 418 14.76 -8.76 1.70
C ILE A 418 14.79 -7.38 2.39
N ILE A 419 13.88 -6.47 2.03
CA ILE A 419 13.90 -5.10 2.56
C ILE A 419 13.75 -5.07 4.09
N PRO A 420 12.80 -5.78 4.72
CA PRO A 420 12.71 -5.83 6.19
C PRO A 420 13.98 -6.40 6.84
N GLU A 421 14.63 -7.37 6.21
CA GLU A 421 15.90 -7.91 6.72
C GLU A 421 17.02 -6.88 6.64
N LEU A 422 17.11 -6.12 5.54
CA LEU A 422 18.06 -5.02 5.43
C LEU A 422 17.79 -3.92 6.46
N VAL A 423 16.53 -3.58 6.70
CA VAL A 423 16.16 -2.61 7.74
C VAL A 423 16.63 -3.09 9.11
N LYS A 424 16.45 -4.37 9.45
CA LYS A 424 16.92 -4.92 10.74
C LYS A 424 18.43 -4.79 10.93
N VAL A 425 19.25 -4.84 9.87
CA VAL A 425 20.70 -4.62 9.96
C VAL A 425 21.01 -3.26 10.58
N PHE A 426 20.15 -2.25 10.38
CA PHE A 426 20.35 -0.89 10.85
C PHE A 426 19.51 -0.50 12.08
N THR A 427 18.48 -1.28 12.43
CA THR A 427 17.48 -0.90 13.45
C THR A 427 17.31 -1.91 14.58
N SER A 428 17.74 -3.17 14.42
CA SER A 428 17.63 -4.18 15.47
C SER A 428 18.51 -3.84 16.68
N THR A 429 17.99 -4.08 17.88
CA THR A 429 18.76 -3.92 19.14
C THR A 429 20.02 -4.79 19.20
N HIS A 430 20.11 -5.81 18.38
CA HIS A 430 21.29 -6.68 18.24
C HIS A 430 22.30 -6.18 17.20
N SER A 431 21.92 -5.19 16.39
CA SER A 431 22.73 -4.65 15.30
C SER A 431 23.99 -3.94 15.80
N GLY A 432 25.07 -4.07 15.03
CA GLY A 432 26.33 -3.31 15.25
C GLY A 432 26.10 -1.80 15.05
N HIS A 433 25.30 -1.40 14.06
CA HIS A 433 25.00 0.01 13.78
C HIS A 433 24.23 0.67 14.93
N VAL A 434 23.25 -0.01 15.52
CA VAL A 434 22.53 0.52 16.70
C VAL A 434 23.48 0.65 17.89
N LYS A 435 24.36 -0.32 18.13
CA LYS A 435 25.38 -0.25 19.21
C LYS A 435 26.33 0.92 19.00
N GLU A 436 26.71 1.20 17.75
CA GLU A 436 27.56 2.35 17.40
C GLU A 436 26.85 3.68 17.68
N VAL A 437 25.57 3.81 17.29
CA VAL A 437 24.77 5.01 17.59
C VAL A 437 24.65 5.22 19.10
N VAL A 438 24.42 4.15 19.87
CA VAL A 438 24.33 4.21 21.34
C VAL A 438 25.67 4.63 21.95
N ALA A 439 26.80 4.07 21.48
CA ALA A 439 28.14 4.44 21.96
C ALA A 439 28.44 5.90 21.64
N SER A 440 28.21 6.33 20.41
CA SER A 440 28.38 7.72 19.96
C SER A 440 27.55 8.71 20.79
N SER A 441 26.29 8.35 21.10
CA SER A 441 25.43 9.16 21.98
C SER A 441 26.00 9.32 23.39
N ARG A 442 26.59 8.24 23.95
CA ARG A 442 27.19 8.28 25.29
C ARG A 442 28.47 9.09 25.33
N GLU A 443 29.29 9.01 24.28
CA GLU A 443 30.60 9.67 24.22
C GLU A 443 30.51 11.15 23.85
N GLY A 444 29.66 11.49 22.89
CA GLY A 444 29.57 12.86 22.32
C GLY A 444 28.21 13.53 22.41
N GLY A 445 27.29 12.94 23.19
CA GLY A 445 25.97 13.53 23.43
C GLY A 445 25.14 13.73 22.17
N PRO A 446 24.27 14.79 22.15
CA PRO A 446 23.32 14.99 21.05
C PRO A 446 23.97 15.14 19.67
N SER A 447 25.13 15.80 19.57
CA SER A 447 25.83 16.03 18.30
C SER A 447 26.27 14.74 17.62
N LEU A 448 26.92 13.82 18.37
CA LEU A 448 27.34 12.55 17.82
C LEU A 448 26.17 11.59 17.62
N ASN A 449 25.11 11.69 18.42
CA ASN A 449 23.89 10.93 18.21
C ASN A 449 23.27 11.27 16.84
N ILE A 450 23.10 12.55 16.54
CA ILE A 450 22.56 13.01 15.25
C ILE A 450 23.45 12.54 14.10
N LEU A 451 24.77 12.74 14.21
CA LEU A 451 25.70 12.40 13.14
C LEU A 451 25.74 10.89 12.87
N SER A 452 25.85 10.07 13.89
CA SER A 452 25.87 8.61 13.75
C SER A 452 24.54 8.07 13.23
N GLY A 453 23.41 8.65 13.65
CA GLY A 453 22.08 8.32 13.14
C GLY A 453 21.92 8.65 11.65
N LEU A 454 22.39 9.83 11.21
CA LEU A 454 22.40 10.20 9.79
C LEU A 454 23.28 9.27 8.95
N VAL A 455 24.45 8.89 9.45
CA VAL A 455 25.33 7.94 8.76
C VAL A 455 24.66 6.59 8.61
N ALA A 456 24.11 6.03 9.70
CA ALA A 456 23.39 4.75 9.66
C ALA A 456 22.19 4.80 8.71
N GLY A 457 21.40 5.89 8.74
CA GLY A 457 20.28 6.10 7.85
C GLY A 457 20.67 6.16 6.37
N ASN A 458 21.74 6.88 6.03
CA ASN A 458 22.26 6.95 4.67
C ASN A 458 22.76 5.59 4.16
N PHE A 459 23.45 4.83 5.00
CA PHE A 459 23.86 3.46 4.63
C PHE A 459 22.68 2.53 4.44
N SER A 460 21.66 2.63 5.30
CA SER A 460 20.43 1.88 5.13
C SER A 460 19.75 2.19 3.80
N ALA A 461 19.57 3.47 3.47
CA ALA A 461 18.98 3.90 2.20
C ALA A 461 19.79 3.43 0.99
N TYR A 462 21.11 3.48 1.05
CA TYR A 462 22.02 3.01 0.00
C TYR A 462 21.83 1.52 -0.29
N TRP A 463 21.86 0.67 0.73
CA TRP A 463 21.70 -0.78 0.55
C TRP A 463 20.31 -1.18 0.10
N MET A 464 19.26 -0.53 0.64
CA MET A 464 17.90 -0.74 0.15
C MET A 464 17.76 -0.32 -1.31
N GLY A 465 18.32 0.83 -1.69
CA GLY A 465 18.33 1.30 -3.07
C GLY A 465 19.01 0.31 -4.02
N LEU A 466 20.17 -0.24 -3.63
CA LEU A 466 20.87 -1.27 -4.41
C LEU A 466 20.03 -2.55 -4.57
N ALA A 467 19.36 -3.01 -3.51
CA ALA A 467 18.50 -4.19 -3.57
C ALA A 467 17.32 -3.95 -4.54
N ILE A 468 16.66 -2.80 -4.45
CA ILE A 468 15.55 -2.42 -5.33
C ILE A 468 16.03 -2.37 -6.79
N VAL A 469 17.11 -1.63 -7.07
CA VAL A 469 17.67 -1.51 -8.42
C VAL A 469 18.10 -2.88 -8.98
N GLY A 470 18.71 -3.72 -8.15
CA GLY A 470 19.09 -5.07 -8.54
C GLY A 470 17.91 -5.94 -8.96
N LEU A 471 16.85 -5.96 -8.15
CA LEU A 471 15.63 -6.73 -8.44
C LEU A 471 14.85 -6.17 -9.64
N MET A 472 14.78 -4.85 -9.78
CA MET A 472 14.18 -4.21 -10.96
C MET A 472 15.00 -4.49 -12.23
N SER A 473 16.33 -4.50 -12.15
CA SER A 473 17.21 -4.85 -13.27
C SER A 473 17.02 -6.30 -13.70
N ALA A 474 16.85 -7.22 -12.76
CA ALA A 474 16.53 -8.62 -13.06
C ALA A 474 15.16 -8.73 -13.75
N ALA A 475 14.14 -8.05 -13.26
CA ALA A 475 12.82 -8.00 -13.89
C ALA A 475 12.88 -7.40 -15.31
N TYR A 476 13.66 -6.33 -15.48
CA TYR A 476 13.91 -5.72 -16.79
C TYR A 476 14.56 -6.73 -17.76
N ALA A 477 15.62 -7.41 -17.34
CA ALA A 477 16.30 -8.41 -18.17
C ALA A 477 15.34 -9.54 -18.61
N VAL A 478 14.47 -10.02 -17.71
CA VAL A 478 13.43 -11.00 -18.06
C VAL A 478 12.43 -10.42 -19.05
N SER A 479 12.05 -9.15 -18.92
CA SER A 479 11.08 -8.50 -19.81
C SER A 479 11.56 -8.41 -21.27
N LEU A 480 12.87 -8.37 -21.50
CA LEU A 480 13.47 -8.38 -22.84
C LEU A 480 13.36 -9.74 -23.55
N THR A 481 13.02 -10.81 -22.84
CA THR A 481 13.02 -12.19 -23.36
C THR A 481 11.65 -12.61 -23.92
N GLY A 482 10.99 -11.77 -24.72
CA GLY A 482 9.79 -12.13 -25.47
C GLY A 482 8.49 -11.43 -25.07
N LEU A 483 8.49 -10.54 -24.05
CA LEU A 483 7.29 -9.76 -23.70
C LEU A 483 6.94 -8.73 -24.77
N SER A 484 7.89 -8.31 -25.61
CA SER A 484 7.67 -7.37 -26.72
C SER A 484 6.72 -7.90 -27.80
N SER A 485 6.54 -9.22 -27.91
CA SER A 485 5.56 -9.83 -28.82
C SER A 485 4.12 -9.72 -28.29
N LEU A 486 3.96 -9.43 -27.00
CA LEU A 486 2.66 -9.39 -26.34
C LEU A 486 2.16 -7.96 -26.13
N MET A 487 3.07 -7.01 -25.88
CA MET A 487 2.71 -5.65 -25.51
C MET A 487 3.75 -4.60 -25.86
N MET A 488 3.29 -3.36 -26.01
CA MET A 488 4.15 -2.19 -26.08
C MET A 488 4.77 -1.91 -24.70
N ALA A 489 6.01 -1.40 -24.67
CA ALA A 489 6.73 -1.04 -23.46
C ALA A 489 6.77 -2.15 -22.36
N PRO A 490 7.26 -3.35 -22.67
CA PRO A 490 7.23 -4.51 -21.77
C PRO A 490 7.97 -4.27 -20.45
N ALA A 491 8.98 -3.39 -20.44
CA ALA A 491 9.72 -3.02 -19.23
C ALA A 491 8.84 -2.27 -18.21
N VAL A 492 7.97 -1.38 -18.68
CA VAL A 492 7.05 -0.64 -17.80
C VAL A 492 6.07 -1.60 -17.13
N PHE A 493 5.53 -2.56 -17.90
CA PHE A 493 4.67 -3.61 -17.32
C PHE A 493 5.41 -4.47 -16.30
N ALA A 494 6.66 -4.85 -16.61
CA ALA A 494 7.50 -5.61 -15.68
C ALA A 494 7.71 -4.85 -14.36
N PHE A 495 7.98 -3.55 -14.40
CA PHE A 495 8.12 -2.74 -13.18
C PHE A 495 6.81 -2.66 -12.39
N GLY A 496 5.66 -2.54 -13.06
CA GLY A 496 4.34 -2.65 -12.42
C GLY A 496 4.14 -4.01 -11.76
N LEU A 497 4.57 -5.10 -12.38
CA LEU A 497 4.48 -6.45 -11.80
C LEU A 497 5.46 -6.66 -10.62
N VAL A 498 6.63 -5.99 -10.61
CA VAL A 498 7.51 -5.99 -9.42
C VAL A 498 6.82 -5.30 -8.24
N ALA A 499 6.24 -4.11 -8.45
CA ALA A 499 5.45 -3.43 -7.42
C ALA A 499 4.28 -4.29 -6.93
N PHE A 500 3.58 -4.93 -7.86
CA PHE A 500 2.50 -5.87 -7.55
C PHE A 500 2.97 -7.07 -6.71
N GLY A 501 4.12 -7.67 -7.05
CA GLY A 501 4.71 -8.78 -6.30
C GLY A 501 5.13 -8.38 -4.88
N PHE A 502 5.64 -7.15 -4.70
CA PHE A 502 5.95 -6.59 -3.39
C PHE A 502 4.69 -6.48 -2.52
N LEU A 503 3.61 -5.95 -3.10
CA LEU A 503 2.32 -5.83 -2.42
C LEU A 503 1.68 -7.18 -2.09
N GLY A 504 2.09 -8.25 -2.76
CA GLY A 504 1.66 -9.63 -2.45
C GLY A 504 2.00 -10.09 -1.04
N MET A 505 2.93 -9.42 -0.38
CA MET A 505 3.29 -9.63 1.03
C MET A 505 2.44 -8.76 1.99
N GLY A 506 1.61 -7.86 1.47
CA GLY A 506 0.89 -6.82 2.23
C GLY A 506 0.17 -7.30 3.48
N PRO A 507 -0.68 -8.36 3.45
CA PRO A 507 -1.40 -8.82 4.65
C PRO A 507 -0.48 -9.20 5.82
N VAL A 508 0.76 -9.58 5.53
CA VAL A 508 1.75 -10.01 6.54
C VAL A 508 2.68 -8.87 6.94
N THR A 509 2.99 -7.97 6.01
CA THR A 509 3.95 -6.86 6.25
C THR A 509 3.30 -5.61 6.83
N ILE A 510 1.99 -5.45 6.68
CA ILE A 510 1.19 -4.39 7.33
C ILE A 510 0.88 -4.77 8.78
#